data_de601dff1f526e85441012a7b9c1422d
#
_entry.id   de601dff1f526e85441012a7b9c1422d
#
_cell.length_a   1.000
_cell.length_b   1.000
_cell.length_c   1.000
_cell.angle_alpha   90.00
_cell.angle_beta   90.00
_cell.angle_gamma   90.00
#
_symmetry.space_group_name_H-M   'P 1'
#
loop_
_entity.id
_entity.type
_entity.pdbx_description
1 polymer ?
#
loop_
_entity_poly.entity_id
_entity_poly.type
_entity_poly.pdbx_seq_one_letter_code
_entity_poly.pdbx_strand_id
1 'polypeptide(L)'
;MKFAMKNRYKSPWSALLWSFVLPGFGQFYNGQLFLGFVLMVLEVLINYSSNLNMAIYHTFRGELQQAHKVVHYNWGLFYPSLWGYGMWQAYNQAICINDTLRENGIKEPLKKAKFTGMLFGSVAGMVMGLFSQFIFISPVYTGLVIGVIGAIFGHLLEKIIYKIISRQ
;
A
#
# COMPACT_ATOMS: atom_id res chain seq x y z
N MET A 1 -22.68 -14.29 -4.82
CA MET A 1 -21.25 -13.91 -4.60
C MET A 1 -21.05 -12.69 -3.68
N LYS A 2 -21.95 -11.72 -3.63
CA LYS A 2 -21.88 -10.54 -2.72
C LYS A 2 -21.96 -10.89 -1.20
N PHE A 3 -22.69 -11.93 -0.81
CA PHE A 3 -22.89 -12.32 0.60
C PHE A 3 -21.65 -12.94 1.25
N ALA A 4 -20.83 -13.67 0.50
CA ALA A 4 -19.67 -14.40 1.05
C ALA A 4 -18.47 -13.50 1.43
N MET A 5 -18.36 -12.30 0.86
CA MET A 5 -17.27 -11.35 1.20
C MET A 5 -17.58 -10.51 2.45
N LYS A 6 -18.85 -10.37 2.82
CA LYS A 6 -19.30 -9.53 3.94
C LYS A 6 -19.01 -10.17 5.33
N ASN A 7 -18.79 -11.49 5.38
CA ASN A 7 -18.66 -12.26 6.62
C ASN A 7 -17.23 -12.75 6.89
N ARG A 8 -16.21 -12.00 6.48
CA ARG A 8 -14.80 -12.38 6.73
C ARG A 8 -14.10 -11.34 7.58
N TYR A 9 -13.44 -11.80 8.63
CA TYR A 9 -12.52 -10.96 9.40
C TYR A 9 -11.47 -10.30 8.52
N LYS A 10 -11.18 -9.06 8.82
CA LYS A 10 -10.19 -8.23 8.13
C LYS A 10 -8.98 -8.03 9.04
N SER A 11 -7.79 -8.02 8.47
CA SER A 11 -6.61 -7.58 9.22
C SER A 11 -6.52 -6.05 9.17
N PRO A 12 -6.61 -5.32 10.30
CA PRO A 12 -6.49 -3.87 10.31
C PRO A 12 -5.15 -3.40 9.76
N TRP A 13 -4.07 -4.09 10.12
CA TRP A 13 -2.73 -3.79 9.59
C TRP A 13 -2.63 -4.00 8.08
N SER A 14 -3.22 -5.07 7.55
CA SER A 14 -3.24 -5.26 6.09
C SER A 14 -4.05 -4.16 5.39
N ALA A 15 -5.16 -3.74 5.96
CA ALA A 15 -5.95 -2.64 5.41
C ALA A 15 -5.16 -1.32 5.38
N LEU A 16 -4.46 -0.99 6.49
CA LEU A 16 -3.57 0.16 6.57
C LEU A 16 -2.45 0.08 5.53
N LEU A 17 -1.77 -1.06 5.46
CA LEU A 17 -0.64 -1.26 4.56
C LEU A 17 -1.06 -1.20 3.08
N TRP A 18 -2.22 -1.70 2.72
CA TRP A 18 -2.77 -1.51 1.38
C TRP A 18 -3.00 -0.04 1.05
N SER A 19 -3.54 0.75 2.00
CA SER A 19 -3.72 2.20 1.83
C SER A 19 -2.40 2.97 1.83
N PHE A 20 -1.37 2.46 2.52
CA PHE A 20 -0.02 3.02 2.48
C PHE A 20 0.57 2.93 1.06
N VAL A 21 0.35 1.80 0.37
CA VAL A 21 0.84 1.61 -1.01
C VAL A 21 0.12 2.53 -1.98
N LEU A 22 -1.21 2.61 -1.86
CA LEU A 22 -2.04 3.51 -2.66
C LEU A 22 -3.32 3.86 -1.90
N PRO A 23 -3.62 5.14 -1.66
CA PRO A 23 -4.90 5.57 -1.11
C PRO A 23 -6.07 4.96 -1.88
N GLY A 24 -6.99 4.30 -1.16
CA GLY A 24 -8.11 3.58 -1.75
C GLY A 24 -7.99 2.05 -1.72
N PHE A 25 -6.78 1.49 -1.75
CA PHE A 25 -6.61 0.02 -1.77
C PHE A 25 -7.03 -0.65 -0.46
N GLY A 26 -6.78 -0.03 0.68
CA GLY A 26 -7.27 -0.54 1.96
C GLY A 26 -8.79 -0.51 2.06
N GLN A 27 -9.44 0.48 1.45
CA GLN A 27 -10.88 0.56 1.33
C GLN A 27 -11.43 -0.57 0.45
N PHE A 28 -10.78 -0.86 -0.67
CA PHE A 28 -11.13 -2.03 -1.50
C PHE A 28 -10.97 -3.34 -0.73
N TYR A 29 -9.88 -3.48 0.03
CA TYR A 29 -9.67 -4.64 0.90
C TYR A 29 -10.81 -4.81 1.91
N ASN A 30 -11.35 -3.73 2.45
CA ASN A 30 -12.48 -3.72 3.37
C ASN A 30 -13.85 -3.90 2.67
N GLY A 31 -13.90 -3.83 1.33
CA GLY A 31 -15.12 -3.92 0.54
C GLY A 31 -15.85 -2.58 0.34
N GLN A 32 -15.22 -1.46 0.67
CA GLN A 32 -15.72 -0.10 0.47
C GLN A 32 -15.37 0.41 -0.94
N LEU A 33 -15.99 -0.20 -1.97
CA LEU A 33 -15.61 0.04 -3.36
C LEU A 33 -15.72 1.50 -3.79
N PHE A 34 -16.81 2.17 -3.43
CA PHE A 34 -17.01 3.58 -3.80
C PHE A 34 -15.94 4.49 -3.17
N LEU A 35 -15.74 4.38 -1.84
CA LEU A 35 -14.75 5.20 -1.15
C LEU A 35 -13.33 4.90 -1.64
N GLY A 36 -13.03 3.62 -1.89
CA GLY A 36 -11.74 3.22 -2.46
C GLY A 36 -11.47 3.85 -3.81
N PHE A 37 -12.48 3.85 -4.69
CA PHE A 37 -12.39 4.49 -6.01
C PHE A 37 -12.19 6.01 -5.90
N VAL A 38 -12.97 6.68 -5.04
CA VAL A 38 -12.84 8.14 -4.82
C VAL A 38 -11.45 8.51 -4.35
N LEU A 39 -10.90 7.78 -3.35
CA LEU A 39 -9.56 8.07 -2.82
C LEU A 39 -8.48 7.82 -3.89
N MET A 40 -8.61 6.78 -4.70
CA MET A 40 -7.68 6.49 -5.79
C MET A 40 -7.71 7.58 -6.87
N VAL A 41 -8.89 8.08 -7.23
CA VAL A 41 -9.02 9.19 -8.19
C VAL A 41 -8.41 10.47 -7.63
N LEU A 42 -8.67 10.79 -6.35
CA LEU A 42 -8.07 11.95 -5.68
C LEU A 42 -6.54 11.83 -5.60
N GLU A 43 -6.01 10.64 -5.34
CA GLU A 43 -4.55 10.37 -5.37
C GLU A 43 -3.96 10.73 -6.73
N VAL A 44 -4.54 10.23 -7.82
CA VAL A 44 -4.06 10.50 -9.18
C VAL A 44 -4.14 11.99 -9.50
N LEU A 45 -5.25 12.65 -9.16
CA LEU A 45 -5.45 14.07 -9.43
C LEU A 45 -4.46 14.95 -8.65
N ILE A 46 -4.29 14.70 -7.34
CA ILE A 46 -3.37 15.48 -6.51
C ILE A 46 -1.92 15.24 -6.95
N ASN A 47 -1.55 13.99 -7.19
CA ASN A 47 -0.21 13.62 -7.63
C ASN A 47 0.14 14.29 -8.97
N TYR A 48 -0.76 14.21 -9.94
CA TYR A 48 -0.57 14.85 -11.25
C TYR A 48 -0.52 16.37 -11.13
N SER A 49 -1.47 16.99 -10.42
CA SER A 49 -1.55 18.45 -10.29
C SER A 49 -0.41 19.05 -9.47
N SER A 50 0.12 18.30 -8.51
CA SER A 50 1.28 18.72 -7.70
C SER A 50 2.63 18.40 -8.33
N ASN A 51 2.66 17.61 -9.41
CA ASN A 51 3.88 17.08 -10.02
C ASN A 51 4.76 16.29 -9.01
N LEU A 52 4.09 15.60 -8.07
CA LEU A 52 4.74 14.97 -6.92
C LEU A 52 5.70 13.86 -7.32
N ASN A 53 5.35 13.05 -8.32
CA ASN A 53 6.23 11.97 -8.80
C ASN A 53 7.56 12.50 -9.31
N MET A 54 7.56 13.65 -10.01
CA MET A 54 8.79 14.27 -10.50
C MET A 54 9.61 14.86 -9.33
N ALA A 55 8.96 15.43 -8.33
CA ALA A 55 9.63 15.93 -7.14
C ALA A 55 10.27 14.78 -6.35
N ILE A 56 9.56 13.65 -6.18
CA ILE A 56 10.08 12.43 -5.56
C ILE A 56 11.30 11.91 -6.36
N TYR A 57 11.19 11.83 -7.68
CA TYR A 57 12.29 11.40 -8.54
C TYR A 57 13.56 12.24 -8.32
N HIS A 58 13.47 13.57 -8.37
CA HIS A 58 14.60 14.45 -8.10
C HIS A 58 15.13 14.32 -6.68
N THR A 59 14.25 14.14 -5.70
CA THR A 59 14.64 13.94 -4.28
C THR A 59 15.53 12.71 -4.11
N PHE A 60 15.13 11.57 -4.70
CA PHE A 60 15.93 10.34 -4.63
C PHE A 60 17.26 10.42 -5.39
N ARG A 61 17.38 11.35 -6.33
CA ARG A 61 18.66 11.64 -7.01
C ARG A 61 19.55 12.63 -6.26
N GLY A 62 19.09 13.16 -5.13
CA GLY A 62 19.79 14.23 -4.40
C GLY A 62 19.69 15.61 -5.03
N GLU A 63 18.86 15.75 -6.05
CA GLU A 63 18.65 17.01 -6.80
C GLU A 63 17.59 17.87 -6.09
N LEU A 64 17.81 18.21 -4.80
CA LEU A 64 16.79 18.83 -3.94
C LEU A 64 16.25 20.15 -4.47
N GLN A 65 17.12 20.98 -5.08
CA GLN A 65 16.68 22.25 -5.68
C GLN A 65 15.72 22.03 -6.87
N GLN A 66 15.94 20.98 -7.66
CA GLN A 66 15.05 20.63 -8.76
C GLN A 66 13.73 20.09 -8.22
N ALA A 67 13.77 19.24 -7.18
CA ALA A 67 12.56 18.79 -6.51
C ALA A 67 11.67 19.93 -6.05
N HIS A 68 12.25 20.96 -5.41
CA HIS A 68 11.51 22.16 -5.02
C HIS A 68 10.95 22.98 -6.17
N LYS A 69 11.66 23.03 -7.31
CA LYS A 69 11.20 23.78 -8.48
C LYS A 69 10.04 23.14 -9.22
N VAL A 70 9.98 21.81 -9.23
CA VAL A 70 8.97 21.07 -10.00
C VAL A 70 7.68 20.84 -9.22
N VAL A 71 7.72 20.85 -7.89
CA VAL A 71 6.53 20.58 -7.07
C VAL A 71 5.61 21.81 -7.02
N HIS A 72 4.31 21.56 -7.26
CA HIS A 72 3.28 22.58 -7.09
C HIS A 72 2.65 22.46 -5.69
N TYR A 73 3.15 23.23 -4.74
CA TYR A 73 2.78 23.13 -3.32
C TYR A 73 1.29 23.35 -3.06
N ASN A 74 0.61 24.18 -3.85
CA ASN A 74 -0.83 24.43 -3.70
C ASN A 74 -1.66 23.15 -3.77
N TRP A 75 -1.22 22.16 -4.55
CA TRP A 75 -1.83 20.85 -4.65
C TRP A 75 -1.13 19.81 -3.75
N GLY A 76 0.18 19.86 -3.68
CA GLY A 76 1.00 18.89 -2.93
C GLY A 76 0.70 18.86 -1.44
N LEU A 77 0.25 19.98 -0.83
CA LEU A 77 -0.10 20.06 0.58
C LEU A 77 -1.37 19.27 0.94
N PHE A 78 -2.21 18.90 -0.02
CA PHE A 78 -3.35 18.01 0.23
C PHE A 78 -2.94 16.53 0.33
N TYR A 79 -1.79 16.16 -0.22
CA TYR A 79 -1.35 14.77 -0.31
C TYR A 79 -1.19 14.10 1.07
N PRO A 80 -0.49 14.69 2.06
CA PRO A 80 -0.36 14.09 3.38
C PRO A 80 -1.70 13.82 4.06
N SER A 81 -2.68 14.72 3.89
CA SER A 81 -4.01 14.57 4.46
C SER A 81 -4.79 13.43 3.82
N LEU A 82 -4.75 13.33 2.47
CA LEU A 82 -5.39 12.25 1.74
C LEU A 82 -4.79 10.90 2.13
N TRP A 83 -3.47 10.82 2.16
CA TRP A 83 -2.74 9.61 2.46
C TRP A 83 -2.94 9.15 3.90
N GLY A 84 -2.80 10.06 4.85
CA GLY A 84 -3.04 9.79 6.27
C GLY A 84 -4.48 9.36 6.54
N TYR A 85 -5.47 10.07 5.94
CA TYR A 85 -6.88 9.69 6.05
C TYR A 85 -7.14 8.30 5.47
N GLY A 86 -6.60 7.98 4.31
CA GLY A 86 -6.77 6.67 3.66
C GLY A 86 -6.31 5.52 4.56
N MET A 87 -5.14 5.65 5.19
CA MET A 87 -4.61 4.65 6.11
C MET A 87 -5.44 4.53 7.38
N TRP A 88 -5.72 5.66 8.03
CA TRP A 88 -6.50 5.70 9.26
C TRP A 88 -7.89 5.10 9.08
N GLN A 89 -8.60 5.52 8.03
CA GLN A 89 -9.95 5.06 7.74
C GLN A 89 -9.99 3.56 7.43
N ALA A 90 -9.04 3.06 6.62
CA ALA A 90 -8.97 1.64 6.29
C ALA A 90 -8.71 0.76 7.53
N TYR A 91 -7.80 1.20 8.41
CA TYR A 91 -7.49 0.51 9.66
C TYR A 91 -8.71 0.41 10.57
N ASN A 92 -9.37 1.55 10.85
CA ASN A 92 -10.52 1.61 11.75
C ASN A 92 -11.74 0.88 11.17
N GLN A 93 -11.94 0.94 9.86
CA GLN A 93 -13.02 0.19 9.22
C GLN A 93 -12.84 -1.32 9.34
N ALA A 94 -11.61 -1.82 9.25
CA ALA A 94 -11.34 -3.23 9.45
C ALA A 94 -11.65 -3.68 10.88
N ILE A 95 -11.36 -2.84 11.89
CA ILE A 95 -11.76 -3.08 13.29
C ILE A 95 -13.27 -3.13 13.40
N CYS A 96 -13.99 -2.13 12.89
CA CYS A 96 -15.45 -2.06 12.94
C CYS A 96 -16.11 -3.29 12.29
N ILE A 97 -15.60 -3.76 11.15
CA ILE A 97 -16.07 -4.98 10.51
C ILE A 97 -15.88 -6.19 11.43
N ASN A 98 -14.70 -6.31 12.07
CA ASN A 98 -14.40 -7.41 12.95
C ASN A 98 -15.28 -7.42 14.20
N ASP A 99 -15.53 -6.26 14.79
CA ASP A 99 -16.39 -6.14 15.98
C ASP A 99 -17.83 -6.53 15.65
N THR A 100 -18.38 -6.07 14.54
CA THR A 100 -19.69 -6.49 14.03
C THR A 100 -19.77 -8.03 13.83
N LEU A 101 -18.70 -8.65 13.34
CA LEU A 101 -18.66 -10.10 13.17
C LEU A 101 -18.63 -10.85 14.51
N ARG A 102 -17.90 -10.33 15.51
CA ARG A 102 -17.86 -10.88 16.87
C ARG A 102 -19.22 -10.80 17.57
N GLU A 103 -19.89 -9.64 17.46
CA GLU A 103 -21.24 -9.43 18.01
C GLU A 103 -22.26 -10.38 17.41
N ASN A 104 -22.10 -10.75 16.13
CA ASN A 104 -22.93 -11.74 15.44
C ASN A 104 -22.49 -13.20 15.71
N GLY A 105 -21.59 -13.45 16.66
CA GLY A 105 -21.14 -14.78 17.05
C GLY A 105 -20.28 -15.53 16.01
N ILE A 106 -19.78 -14.82 14.99
CA ILE A 106 -18.92 -15.44 13.96
C ILE A 106 -17.50 -15.59 14.53
N LYS A 107 -17.00 -16.84 14.58
CA LYS A 107 -15.66 -17.12 15.10
C LYS A 107 -14.57 -16.55 14.20
N GLU A 108 -13.56 -15.94 14.83
CA GLU A 108 -12.39 -15.42 14.12
C GLU A 108 -11.57 -16.57 13.49
N PRO A 109 -11.26 -16.53 12.20
CA PRO A 109 -10.47 -17.57 11.57
C PRO A 109 -9.01 -17.53 12.04
N LEU A 110 -8.40 -18.72 12.15
CA LEU A 110 -7.00 -18.86 12.56
C LEU A 110 -5.99 -18.24 11.58
N LYS A 111 -6.38 -18.00 10.32
CA LYS A 111 -5.51 -17.43 9.28
C LYS A 111 -5.94 -16.02 8.89
N LYS A 112 -5.05 -15.06 9.09
CA LYS A 112 -5.16 -13.66 8.66
C LYS A 112 -4.66 -13.50 7.22
N ALA A 113 -4.40 -12.26 6.79
CA ALA A 113 -3.98 -11.94 5.43
C ALA A 113 -2.80 -12.80 4.92
N LYS A 114 -2.84 -13.11 3.62
CA LYS A 114 -1.77 -13.83 2.92
C LYS A 114 -1.10 -12.90 1.91
N PHE A 115 0.16 -13.17 1.58
CA PHE A 115 0.93 -12.43 0.56
C PHE A 115 1.18 -10.96 0.88
N THR A 116 1.05 -10.54 2.14
CA THR A 116 1.38 -9.17 2.55
C THR A 116 2.87 -8.87 2.35
N GLY A 117 3.74 -9.80 2.75
CA GLY A 117 5.18 -9.70 2.55
C GLY A 117 5.56 -9.65 1.07
N MET A 118 4.87 -10.42 0.22
CA MET A 118 5.08 -10.39 -1.24
C MET A 118 4.78 -9.00 -1.81
N LEU A 119 3.67 -8.37 -1.41
CA LEU A 119 3.31 -7.03 -1.86
C LEU A 119 4.38 -5.99 -1.46
N PHE A 120 4.72 -5.95 -0.16
CA PHE A 120 5.70 -4.98 0.33
C PHE A 120 7.07 -5.19 -0.30
N GLY A 121 7.50 -6.44 -0.41
CA GLY A 121 8.74 -6.80 -1.05
C GLY A 121 8.77 -6.36 -2.52
N SER A 122 7.67 -6.54 -3.26
CA SER A 122 7.60 -6.12 -4.67
C SER A 122 7.67 -4.60 -4.81
N VAL A 123 6.92 -3.86 -4.01
CA VAL A 123 6.92 -2.39 -4.07
C VAL A 123 8.28 -1.82 -3.70
N ALA A 124 8.87 -2.29 -2.58
CA ALA A 124 10.19 -1.86 -2.16
C ALA A 124 11.25 -2.19 -3.23
N GLY A 125 11.20 -3.41 -3.79
CA GLY A 125 12.10 -3.83 -4.86
C GLY A 125 11.95 -2.99 -6.14
N MET A 126 10.71 -2.67 -6.55
CA MET A 126 10.49 -1.79 -7.72
C MET A 126 11.04 -0.39 -7.48
N VAL A 127 10.78 0.21 -6.32
CA VAL A 127 11.30 1.53 -5.98
C VAL A 127 12.83 1.53 -6.00
N MET A 128 13.46 0.57 -5.31
CA MET A 128 14.92 0.43 -5.32
C MET A 128 15.47 0.23 -6.74
N GLY A 129 14.79 -0.56 -7.56
CA GLY A 129 15.19 -0.83 -8.93
C GLY A 129 15.08 0.39 -9.85
N LEU A 130 14.04 1.20 -9.69
CA LEU A 130 13.87 2.43 -10.47
C LEU A 130 15.00 3.44 -10.24
N PHE A 131 15.56 3.47 -9.04
CA PHE A 131 16.65 4.38 -8.67
C PHE A 131 18.05 3.77 -8.79
N SER A 132 18.17 2.45 -8.95
CA SER A 132 19.47 1.80 -9.17
C SER A 132 19.87 1.89 -10.65
N GLN A 133 20.87 2.73 -10.94
CA GLN A 133 21.35 2.98 -12.30
C GLN A 133 22.29 1.86 -12.84
N PHE A 134 22.54 0.78 -12.08
CA PHE A 134 23.69 -0.08 -12.30
C PHE A 134 23.41 -1.45 -12.92
N ILE A 135 22.15 -1.90 -13.05
CA ILE A 135 21.89 -3.31 -13.41
C ILE A 135 21.44 -3.47 -14.87
N PHE A 136 20.58 -2.59 -15.36
CA PHE A 136 20.10 -2.63 -16.76
C PHE A 136 20.03 -1.22 -17.36
N ILE A 137 20.10 -1.16 -18.70
CA ILE A 137 20.03 0.09 -19.47
C ILE A 137 18.72 0.88 -19.22
N SER A 138 17.63 0.18 -18.85
CA SER A 138 16.32 0.80 -18.58
C SER A 138 15.95 0.72 -17.09
N PRO A 139 15.65 1.86 -16.45
CA PRO A 139 15.15 1.90 -15.07
C PRO A 139 13.87 1.07 -14.88
N VAL A 140 13.01 1.01 -15.89
CA VAL A 140 11.75 0.25 -15.86
C VAL A 140 12.03 -1.25 -15.77
N TYR A 141 12.90 -1.79 -16.60
CA TYR A 141 13.27 -3.22 -16.53
C TYR A 141 13.98 -3.56 -15.24
N THR A 142 14.87 -2.68 -14.77
CA THR A 142 15.54 -2.84 -13.48
C THR A 142 14.52 -2.88 -12.34
N GLY A 143 13.56 -1.96 -12.33
CA GLY A 143 12.48 -1.91 -11.35
C GLY A 143 11.64 -3.18 -11.34
N LEU A 144 11.25 -3.69 -12.51
CA LEU A 144 10.47 -4.91 -12.63
C LEU A 144 11.23 -6.13 -12.10
N VAL A 145 12.49 -6.31 -12.49
CA VAL A 145 13.31 -7.47 -12.05
C VAL A 145 13.53 -7.43 -10.54
N ILE A 146 13.96 -6.28 -10.00
CA ILE A 146 14.18 -6.15 -8.54
C ILE A 146 12.85 -6.24 -7.78
N GLY A 147 11.75 -5.77 -8.36
CA GLY A 147 10.40 -5.94 -7.82
C GLY A 147 9.99 -7.40 -7.67
N VAL A 148 10.26 -8.24 -8.67
CA VAL A 148 10.00 -9.69 -8.61
C VAL A 148 10.88 -10.35 -7.54
N ILE A 149 12.16 -10.03 -7.48
CA ILE A 149 13.08 -10.53 -6.44
C ILE A 149 12.59 -10.12 -5.05
N GLY A 150 12.21 -8.86 -4.88
CA GLY A 150 11.65 -8.34 -3.64
C GLY A 150 10.35 -9.04 -3.23
N ALA A 151 9.47 -9.35 -4.20
CA ALA A 151 8.24 -10.11 -3.95
C ALA A 151 8.53 -11.51 -3.37
N ILE A 152 9.47 -12.23 -3.98
CA ILE A 152 9.87 -13.56 -3.53
C ILE A 152 10.46 -13.48 -2.11
N PHE A 153 11.37 -12.55 -1.89
CA PHE A 153 12.02 -12.37 -0.59
C PHE A 153 11.01 -11.98 0.50
N GLY A 154 10.12 -11.03 0.22
CA GLY A 154 9.06 -10.63 1.15
C GLY A 154 8.10 -11.77 1.50
N HIS A 155 7.77 -12.62 0.52
CA HIS A 155 6.94 -13.80 0.76
C HIS A 155 7.65 -14.85 1.62
N LEU A 156 8.94 -15.06 1.42
CA LEU A 156 9.74 -15.98 2.25
C LEU A 156 9.84 -15.47 3.69
N LEU A 157 10.10 -14.18 3.88
CA LEU A 157 10.11 -13.55 5.21
C LEU A 157 8.76 -13.69 5.91
N GLU A 158 7.66 -13.43 5.21
CA GLU A 158 6.31 -13.61 5.76
C GLU A 158 6.09 -15.05 6.27
N LYS A 159 6.51 -16.06 5.50
CA LYS A 159 6.43 -17.47 5.91
C LYS A 159 7.28 -17.78 7.15
N ILE A 160 8.49 -17.24 7.22
CA ILE A 160 9.39 -17.45 8.37
C ILE A 160 8.79 -16.82 9.62
N ILE A 161 8.36 -15.56 9.55
CA ILE A 161 7.73 -14.84 10.66
C ILE A 161 6.49 -15.60 11.14
N TYR A 162 5.66 -16.03 10.20
CA TYR A 162 4.46 -16.80 10.55
C TYR A 162 4.78 -18.12 11.26
N LYS A 163 5.83 -18.82 10.84
CA LYS A 163 6.29 -20.08 11.46
C LYS A 163 6.83 -19.85 12.87
N ILE A 164 7.47 -18.71 13.12
CA ILE A 164 8.00 -18.36 14.46
C ILE A 164 6.82 -18.05 15.41
N ILE A 165 5.88 -17.20 14.97
CA ILE A 165 4.71 -16.80 15.79
C ILE A 165 3.78 -17.98 16.10
N SER A 166 3.65 -18.95 15.18
CA SER A 166 2.78 -20.12 15.37
C SER A 166 3.38 -21.19 16.28
N ARG A 167 4.64 -21.03 16.72
CA ARG A 167 5.32 -21.94 17.66
C ARG A 167 5.31 -21.45 19.11
N GLN A 168 4.84 -20.21 19.33
CA GLN A 168 4.56 -19.63 20.64
C GLN A 168 3.09 -19.85 21.03
#